data_fcdb1f5b34546b3ae063e4bc2876d87b
#
_entry.id   fcdb1f5b34546b3ae063e4bc2876d87b
#
_cell.length_a   1.000
_cell.length_b   1.000
_cell.length_c   1.000
_cell.angle_alpha   90.00
_cell.angle_beta   90.00
_cell.angle_gamma   90.00
#
_symmetry.space_group_name_H-M   'P 1'
#
loop_
_entity.id
_entity.type
_entity.pdbx_description
1 polymer ?
#
loop_
_entity_poly.entity_id
_entity_poly.type
_entity_poly.pdbx_seq_one_letter_code
_entity_poly.pdbx_strand_id
1 'polypeptide(L)'
;MRENRKTILYFRFMKKLFTCVLLPAFICGHSQDSYKDSMNSYLANYVEKHEVVTGDDKQFLSFFPVDADYRVVANFKRTNNFNWFAMETSGPIKKTFRVYGTLRFMLHDTVLTLNVYQSQSLMNTEEYQHHLFLPFSDLTSGDETYAAGRYIDLVIEDIVDNKVIIDFNKAYNPYCAYVKGKYNCPLPPRENELPVAILAGEKAFAKSHQE
;
A
#
# COMPACT_ATOMS: atom_id res chain seq x y z
N MET A 1 76.26 36.62 29.52
CA MET A 1 76.71 35.22 29.76
C MET A 1 75.50 34.28 29.83
N ARG A 2 75.42 33.24 29.04
CA ARG A 2 74.44 32.13 28.96
C ARG A 2 73.02 32.55 28.57
N GLU A 3 72.64 32.77 27.43
CA GLU A 3 72.09 31.90 26.37
C GLU A 3 71.18 30.80 26.86
N ASN A 4 69.90 30.92 26.54
CA ASN A 4 68.91 29.87 26.66
C ASN A 4 68.40 29.46 25.27
N ARG A 5 68.91 28.34 24.78
CA ARG A 5 68.32 27.52 23.70
C ARG A 5 67.15 26.74 24.25
N LYS A 6 65.94 27.17 24.02
CA LYS A 6 64.74 26.30 24.08
C LYS A 6 63.60 26.95 23.33
N THR A 7 63.61 26.97 22.02
CA THR A 7 62.44 27.31 21.24
C THR A 7 62.55 26.77 19.81
N ILE A 8 62.67 25.49 19.64
CA ILE A 8 62.44 24.82 18.34
C ILE A 8 62.11 23.36 18.68
N LEU A 9 60.82 23.06 19.01
CA LEU A 9 60.34 21.67 18.95
C LEU A 9 58.81 21.60 19.13
N TYR A 10 58.02 22.52 18.56
CA TYR A 10 56.56 22.39 18.60
C TYR A 10 55.88 22.66 17.28
N PHE A 11 56.48 22.33 16.17
CA PHE A 11 55.82 22.54 14.87
C PHE A 11 55.94 21.31 13.95
N ARG A 12 55.63 20.11 14.46
CA ARG A 12 55.68 18.91 13.59
C ARG A 12 54.70 17.80 13.96
N PHE A 13 53.47 18.11 14.44
CA PHE A 13 52.51 17.04 14.73
C PHE A 13 51.06 17.48 14.48
N MET A 14 50.77 18.07 13.33
CA MET A 14 49.39 18.33 12.95
C MET A 14 49.17 18.26 11.44
N LYS A 15 49.54 17.12 10.86
CA LYS A 15 49.14 16.75 9.48
C LYS A 15 48.92 15.26 9.45
N LYS A 16 47.73 14.80 9.88
CA LYS A 16 47.15 13.50 9.50
C LYS A 16 45.89 13.27 10.36
N LEU A 17 44.80 13.92 10.04
CA LEU A 17 43.46 13.43 10.36
C LEU A 17 42.44 14.18 9.50
N PHE A 18 42.52 13.96 8.20
CA PHE A 18 41.41 14.31 7.31
C PHE A 18 41.35 13.24 6.24
N THR A 19 40.92 12.05 6.64
CA THR A 19 40.60 11.01 5.67
C THR A 19 39.47 10.19 6.23
N CYS A 20 38.46 10.08 5.44
CA CYS A 20 37.35 9.11 5.58
C CYS A 20 36.10 9.55 6.35
N VAL A 21 35.31 10.40 5.74
CA VAL A 21 33.85 10.24 5.82
C VAL A 21 33.32 10.46 4.40
N LEU A 22 33.45 9.45 3.60
CA LEU A 22 32.73 9.31 2.34
C LEU A 22 32.41 7.83 2.22
N LEU A 23 31.22 7.47 2.57
CA LEU A 23 30.33 6.38 2.16
C LEU A 23 29.35 6.08 3.30
N PRO A 24 28.07 6.21 3.10
CA PRO A 24 27.28 5.23 2.40
C PRO A 24 26.10 5.83 1.61
N ALA A 25 26.29 6.25 0.38
CA ALA A 25 25.18 6.68 -0.48
C ALA A 25 24.77 5.60 -1.51
N PHE A 26 25.46 4.45 -1.54
CA PHE A 26 25.28 3.47 -2.64
C PHE A 26 24.37 2.28 -2.33
N ILE A 27 23.89 2.11 -1.10
CA ILE A 27 23.09 0.92 -0.73
C ILE A 27 21.60 1.13 -0.97
N CYS A 28 21.12 2.36 -1.00
CA CYS A 28 19.68 2.65 -1.14
C CYS A 28 19.13 2.40 -2.55
N GLY A 29 19.93 2.62 -3.60
CA GLY A 29 19.49 2.48 -5.00
C GLY A 29 19.14 1.05 -5.39
N HIS A 30 19.93 0.07 -5.01
CA HIS A 30 19.73 -1.35 -5.38
C HIS A 30 18.48 -1.97 -4.72
N SER A 31 18.09 -1.50 -3.54
CA SER A 31 16.89 -2.00 -2.85
C SER A 31 15.60 -1.50 -3.50
N GLN A 32 15.59 -0.27 -4.01
CA GLN A 32 14.43 0.30 -4.69
C GLN A 32 14.22 -0.31 -6.08
N ASP A 33 15.29 -0.56 -6.83
CA ASP A 33 15.20 -1.21 -8.13
C ASP A 33 14.68 -2.65 -8.00
N SER A 34 15.18 -3.41 -7.03
CA SER A 34 14.71 -4.76 -6.72
C SER A 34 13.23 -4.80 -6.32
N TYR A 35 12.74 -3.81 -5.57
CA TYR A 35 11.33 -3.71 -5.22
C TYR A 35 10.46 -3.43 -6.44
N LYS A 36 10.86 -2.46 -7.30
CA LYS A 36 10.14 -2.11 -8.53
C LYS A 36 10.04 -3.30 -9.48
N ASP A 37 11.12 -4.04 -9.67
CA ASP A 37 11.14 -5.22 -10.52
C ASP A 37 10.21 -6.33 -9.98
N SER A 38 10.25 -6.56 -8.69
CA SER A 38 9.35 -7.53 -8.03
C SER A 38 7.89 -7.12 -8.15
N MET A 39 7.57 -5.84 -7.97
CA MET A 39 6.21 -5.33 -8.08
C MET A 39 5.72 -5.35 -9.53
N ASN A 40 6.54 -4.98 -10.51
CA ASN A 40 6.19 -5.08 -11.92
C ASN A 40 5.88 -6.54 -12.32
N SER A 41 6.65 -7.49 -11.80
CA SER A 41 6.39 -8.92 -12.01
C SER A 41 5.06 -9.37 -11.35
N TYR A 42 4.75 -8.86 -10.16
CA TYR A 42 3.48 -9.08 -9.49
C TYR A 42 2.30 -8.55 -10.33
N LEU A 43 2.39 -7.30 -10.82
CA LEU A 43 1.34 -6.69 -11.64
C LEU A 43 1.16 -7.41 -12.98
N ALA A 44 2.24 -7.84 -13.63
CA ALA A 44 2.15 -8.64 -14.85
C ALA A 44 1.42 -9.98 -14.61
N ASN A 45 1.74 -10.66 -13.50
CA ASN A 45 1.04 -11.89 -13.12
C ASN A 45 -0.43 -11.64 -12.74
N TYR A 46 -0.74 -10.51 -12.10
CA TYR A 46 -2.12 -10.10 -11.80
C TYR A 46 -2.93 -9.94 -13.08
N VAL A 47 -2.39 -9.24 -14.10
CA VAL A 47 -3.02 -9.09 -15.42
C VAL A 47 -3.19 -10.44 -16.11
N GLU A 48 -2.15 -11.29 -16.09
CA GLU A 48 -2.18 -12.61 -16.72
C GLU A 48 -3.27 -13.49 -16.11
N LYS A 49 -3.40 -13.51 -14.79
CA LYS A 49 -4.34 -14.36 -14.04
C LYS A 49 -5.68 -13.72 -13.76
N HIS A 50 -5.94 -12.52 -14.29
CA HIS A 50 -7.18 -11.80 -13.98
C HIS A 50 -8.42 -12.61 -14.41
N GLU A 51 -9.32 -12.89 -13.46
CA GLU A 51 -10.44 -13.84 -13.65
C GLU A 51 -11.62 -13.26 -14.44
N VAL A 52 -11.85 -11.94 -14.34
CA VAL A 52 -13.03 -11.28 -14.92
C VAL A 52 -12.70 -10.62 -16.25
N VAL A 53 -11.53 -9.98 -16.34
CA VAL A 53 -11.04 -9.38 -17.59
C VAL A 53 -10.20 -10.41 -18.34
N THR A 54 -10.66 -10.85 -19.50
CA THR A 54 -10.04 -11.94 -20.25
C THR A 54 -9.72 -11.53 -21.70
N GLY A 55 -8.86 -12.30 -22.36
CA GLY A 55 -8.50 -12.07 -23.77
C GLY A 55 -7.92 -10.68 -24.01
N ASP A 56 -8.33 -10.06 -25.10
CA ASP A 56 -7.84 -8.75 -25.55
C ASP A 56 -8.23 -7.61 -24.60
N ASP A 57 -9.24 -7.81 -23.76
CA ASP A 57 -9.67 -6.79 -22.80
C ASP A 57 -8.63 -6.50 -21.73
N LYS A 58 -7.69 -7.42 -21.50
CA LYS A 58 -6.58 -7.21 -20.56
C LYS A 58 -5.71 -5.99 -20.89
N GLN A 59 -5.67 -5.55 -22.14
CA GLN A 59 -4.98 -4.33 -22.57
C GLN A 59 -5.53 -3.04 -21.92
N PHE A 60 -6.77 -3.07 -21.41
CA PHE A 60 -7.41 -1.94 -20.74
C PHE A 60 -7.15 -1.90 -19.25
N LEU A 61 -6.53 -2.94 -18.68
CA LEU A 61 -6.00 -2.91 -17.31
C LEU A 61 -4.74 -2.03 -17.28
N SER A 62 -4.73 -1.04 -16.44
CA SER A 62 -3.60 -0.12 -16.33
C SER A 62 -3.32 0.23 -14.87
N PHE A 63 -2.07 0.58 -14.58
CA PHE A 63 -1.58 0.87 -13.25
C PHE A 63 -0.79 2.17 -13.24
N PHE A 64 -0.74 2.82 -12.10
CA PHE A 64 0.25 3.86 -11.88
C PHE A 64 1.67 3.27 -11.93
N PRO A 65 2.68 4.08 -12.26
CA PRO A 65 4.07 3.65 -12.12
C PRO A 65 4.35 3.18 -10.69
N VAL A 66 5.07 2.07 -10.55
CA VAL A 66 5.44 1.54 -9.23
C VAL A 66 6.29 2.56 -8.47
N ASP A 67 5.83 2.92 -7.29
CA ASP A 67 6.51 3.87 -6.42
C ASP A 67 6.58 3.32 -4.98
N ALA A 68 7.82 3.20 -4.47
CA ALA A 68 8.08 2.65 -3.15
C ALA A 68 7.57 3.55 -2.01
N ASP A 69 7.34 4.84 -2.24
CA ASP A 69 6.82 5.78 -1.26
C ASP A 69 5.35 5.46 -0.89
N TYR A 70 4.65 4.74 -1.77
CA TYR A 70 3.31 4.21 -1.49
C TYR A 70 3.31 2.84 -0.79
N ARG A 71 4.46 2.34 -0.35
CA ARG A 71 4.60 1.15 0.48
C ARG A 71 4.96 1.57 1.91
N VAL A 72 3.96 1.66 2.78
CA VAL A 72 4.07 2.26 4.10
C VAL A 72 3.96 1.24 5.22
N VAL A 73 4.62 1.49 6.35
CA VAL A 73 4.44 0.72 7.59
C VAL A 73 3.35 1.39 8.42
N ALA A 74 2.28 0.66 8.67
CA ALA A 74 1.17 1.09 9.51
C ALA A 74 1.29 0.50 10.92
N ASN A 75 0.96 1.30 11.93
CA ASN A 75 0.73 0.81 13.28
C ASN A 75 -0.68 0.24 13.36
N PHE A 76 -0.77 -1.04 13.71
CA PHE A 76 -2.02 -1.76 13.89
C PHE A 76 -2.51 -1.65 15.33
N LYS A 77 -3.80 -1.40 15.48
CA LYS A 77 -4.48 -1.48 16.77
C LYS A 77 -5.72 -2.37 16.63
N ARG A 78 -5.72 -3.49 17.34
CA ARG A 78 -6.88 -4.39 17.40
C ARG A 78 -8.10 -3.65 17.96
N THR A 79 -9.27 -3.85 17.35
CA THR A 79 -10.52 -3.36 17.93
C THR A 79 -10.97 -4.22 19.10
N ASN A 80 -11.62 -3.59 20.08
CA ASN A 80 -12.35 -4.30 21.14
C ASN A 80 -13.83 -4.48 20.80
N ASN A 81 -14.29 -3.87 19.70
CA ASN A 81 -15.64 -4.02 19.19
C ASN A 81 -15.69 -5.13 18.14
N PHE A 82 -16.29 -6.24 18.46
CA PHE A 82 -16.42 -7.41 17.59
C PHE A 82 -17.79 -7.53 16.92
N ASN A 83 -18.57 -6.45 16.92
CA ASN A 83 -19.91 -6.45 16.33
C ASN A 83 -19.84 -6.61 14.81
N TRP A 84 -20.68 -7.50 14.31
CA TRP A 84 -20.91 -7.66 12.89
C TRP A 84 -21.89 -6.59 12.39
N PHE A 85 -21.64 -6.06 11.21
CA PHE A 85 -22.52 -5.10 10.55
C PHE A 85 -22.67 -5.43 9.06
N ALA A 86 -23.74 -4.95 8.46
CA ALA A 86 -23.98 -5.09 7.03
C ALA A 86 -23.28 -3.95 6.29
N MET A 87 -22.22 -4.28 5.55
CA MET A 87 -21.51 -3.34 4.66
C MET A 87 -22.30 -3.17 3.37
N GLU A 88 -22.48 -1.94 2.93
CA GLU A 88 -23.10 -1.63 1.65
C GLU A 88 -22.28 -2.19 0.48
N THR A 89 -22.96 -2.49 -0.61
CA THR A 89 -22.34 -2.99 -1.84
C THR A 89 -22.87 -2.22 -3.05
N SER A 90 -22.23 -2.42 -4.19
CA SER A 90 -22.68 -1.88 -5.49
C SER A 90 -24.00 -2.49 -6.01
N GLY A 91 -24.54 -3.47 -5.32
CA GLY A 91 -25.80 -4.17 -5.68
C GLY A 91 -26.73 -4.31 -4.47
N PRO A 92 -27.83 -5.06 -4.60
CA PRO A 92 -28.84 -5.16 -3.55
C PRO A 92 -28.43 -6.03 -2.35
N ILE A 93 -27.37 -6.86 -2.50
CA ILE A 93 -26.99 -7.83 -1.46
C ILE A 93 -25.88 -7.22 -0.62
N LYS A 94 -26.16 -6.88 0.64
CA LYS A 94 -25.16 -6.46 1.62
C LYS A 94 -24.30 -7.65 2.05
N LYS A 95 -23.07 -7.37 2.45
CA LYS A 95 -22.13 -8.38 2.98
C LYS A 95 -21.83 -8.08 4.44
N THR A 96 -21.69 -9.13 5.24
CA THR A 96 -21.47 -8.99 6.69
C THR A 96 -19.98 -8.94 7.00
N PHE A 97 -19.56 -7.85 7.64
CA PHE A 97 -18.19 -7.61 8.07
C PHE A 97 -18.14 -7.20 9.54
N ARG A 98 -16.95 -7.27 10.12
CA ARG A 98 -16.61 -6.59 11.37
C ARG A 98 -15.31 -5.80 11.20
N VAL A 99 -15.15 -4.74 11.97
CA VAL A 99 -13.86 -4.07 12.08
C VAL A 99 -12.90 -5.02 12.81
N TYR A 100 -11.80 -5.42 12.16
CA TYR A 100 -10.76 -6.23 12.76
C TYR A 100 -9.80 -5.37 13.58
N GLY A 101 -9.49 -4.19 13.09
CA GLY A 101 -8.62 -3.23 13.74
C GLY A 101 -8.47 -1.95 12.91
N THR A 102 -7.63 -1.07 13.40
CA THR A 102 -7.27 0.20 12.72
C THR A 102 -5.80 0.21 12.37
N LEU A 103 -5.48 0.79 11.22
CA LEU A 103 -4.15 0.97 10.66
C LEU A 103 -3.84 2.46 10.63
N ARG A 104 -2.88 2.92 11.44
CA ARG A 104 -2.43 4.31 11.46
C ARG A 104 -1.05 4.40 10.82
N PHE A 105 -0.91 5.19 9.78
CA PHE A 105 0.33 5.35 9.01
C PHE A 105 0.54 6.80 8.60
N MET A 106 1.72 7.08 8.08
CA MET A 106 2.08 8.38 7.50
C MET A 106 2.34 8.18 6.01
N LEU A 107 1.76 9.04 5.19
CA LEU A 107 2.01 9.11 3.76
C LEU A 107 2.19 10.58 3.38
N HIS A 108 3.32 10.95 2.75
CA HIS A 108 3.66 12.31 2.33
C HIS A 108 3.36 13.36 3.44
N ASP A 109 3.94 13.16 4.63
CA ASP A 109 3.79 14.02 5.81
C ASP A 109 2.36 14.11 6.40
N THR A 110 1.41 13.33 5.86
CA THR A 110 0.04 13.28 6.36
C THR A 110 -0.18 12.00 7.16
N VAL A 111 -0.69 12.15 8.39
CA VAL A 111 -1.09 11.01 9.22
C VAL A 111 -2.48 10.57 8.83
N LEU A 112 -2.60 9.31 8.43
CA LEU A 112 -3.82 8.69 7.92
C LEU A 112 -4.22 7.50 8.77
N THR A 113 -5.51 7.15 8.71
CA THR A 113 -6.06 5.98 9.42
C THR A 113 -7.04 5.26 8.50
N LEU A 114 -6.95 3.94 8.46
CA LEU A 114 -7.91 3.06 7.78
C LEU A 114 -8.37 1.97 8.75
N ASN A 115 -9.61 1.57 8.65
CA ASN A 115 -10.11 0.36 9.29
C ASN A 115 -9.83 -0.84 8.37
N VAL A 116 -9.35 -1.92 8.94
CA VAL A 116 -9.25 -3.21 8.26
C VAL A 116 -10.37 -4.12 8.76
N TYR A 117 -10.98 -4.85 7.83
CA TYR A 117 -12.21 -5.60 8.08
C TYR A 117 -11.98 -7.10 7.93
N GLN A 118 -12.85 -7.88 8.55
CA GLN A 118 -12.93 -9.33 8.37
C GLN A 118 -14.33 -9.71 7.92
N SER A 119 -14.42 -10.50 6.85
CA SER A 119 -15.69 -10.98 6.30
C SER A 119 -16.21 -12.19 7.08
N GLN A 120 -17.50 -12.17 7.45
CA GLN A 120 -18.12 -13.29 8.13
C GLN A 120 -18.17 -14.55 7.27
N SER A 121 -18.44 -14.40 5.97
CA SER A 121 -18.52 -15.54 5.06
C SER A 121 -17.15 -16.16 4.79
N LEU A 122 -16.10 -15.34 4.63
CA LEU A 122 -14.74 -15.84 4.35
C LEU A 122 -14.11 -16.52 5.57
N MET A 123 -14.39 -16.05 6.78
CA MET A 123 -13.91 -16.70 8.01
C MET A 123 -14.32 -18.17 8.13
N ASN A 124 -15.40 -18.58 7.51
CA ASN A 124 -15.92 -19.95 7.58
C ASN A 124 -15.28 -20.86 6.52
N THR A 125 -14.36 -20.34 5.72
CA THR A 125 -13.66 -21.07 4.66
C THR A 125 -12.21 -21.25 5.09
N GLU A 126 -11.68 -22.46 5.10
CA GLU A 126 -10.30 -22.76 5.55
C GLU A 126 -9.25 -21.90 4.82
N GLU A 127 -9.44 -21.72 3.50
CA GLU A 127 -8.55 -20.94 2.65
C GLU A 127 -8.51 -19.44 3.01
N TYR A 128 -9.65 -18.86 3.47
CA TYR A 128 -9.79 -17.41 3.67
C TYR A 128 -10.04 -17.01 5.12
N GLN A 129 -9.92 -17.92 6.09
CA GLN A 129 -10.21 -17.62 7.50
C GLN A 129 -9.32 -16.53 8.09
N HIS A 130 -8.12 -16.33 7.56
CA HIS A 130 -7.15 -15.31 7.96
C HIS A 130 -7.18 -14.06 7.08
N HIS A 131 -8.07 -14.04 6.08
CA HIS A 131 -8.18 -12.90 5.17
C HIS A 131 -8.66 -11.64 5.88
N LEU A 132 -7.99 -10.54 5.60
CA LEU A 132 -8.31 -9.20 6.04
C LEU A 132 -8.53 -8.30 4.83
N PHE A 133 -9.64 -7.59 4.82
CA PHE A 133 -10.10 -6.75 3.74
C PHE A 133 -9.86 -5.28 4.05
N LEU A 134 -9.11 -4.59 3.20
CA LEU A 134 -8.79 -3.16 3.33
C LEU A 134 -9.36 -2.39 2.13
N PRO A 135 -10.66 -2.06 2.14
CA PRO A 135 -11.26 -1.20 1.13
C PRO A 135 -10.95 0.27 1.45
N PHE A 136 -10.74 1.09 0.44
CA PHE A 136 -10.55 2.53 0.59
C PHE A 136 -10.99 3.29 -0.65
N SER A 137 -11.35 4.56 -0.47
CA SER A 137 -11.45 5.56 -1.52
C SER A 137 -10.49 6.71 -1.20
N ASP A 138 -10.14 7.47 -2.20
CA ASP A 138 -9.17 8.56 -2.12
C ASP A 138 -9.49 9.65 -3.15
N LEU A 139 -8.72 10.74 -3.20
CA LEU A 139 -8.99 11.87 -4.09
C LEU A 139 -8.87 11.54 -5.59
N THR A 140 -8.34 10.37 -5.96
CA THR A 140 -8.31 9.90 -7.35
C THR A 140 -9.60 9.18 -7.76
N SER A 141 -10.45 8.82 -6.79
CA SER A 141 -11.66 8.03 -7.03
C SER A 141 -12.68 8.78 -7.87
N GLY A 142 -13.05 8.22 -9.02
CA GLY A 142 -13.99 8.83 -9.98
C GLY A 142 -13.32 9.68 -11.06
N ASP A 143 -12.01 9.87 -10.98
CA ASP A 143 -11.19 10.55 -12.00
C ASP A 143 -10.16 9.56 -12.56
N GLU A 144 -9.03 9.37 -11.88
CA GLU A 144 -7.95 8.49 -12.35
C GLU A 144 -8.17 7.02 -11.95
N THR A 145 -8.97 6.76 -10.91
CA THR A 145 -9.28 5.42 -10.41
C THR A 145 -10.77 5.15 -10.35
N TYR A 146 -11.16 3.90 -10.08
CA TYR A 146 -12.56 3.51 -10.02
C TYR A 146 -13.34 4.31 -8.98
N ALA A 147 -14.50 4.84 -9.36
CA ALA A 147 -15.29 5.77 -8.56
C ALA A 147 -15.75 5.22 -7.20
N ALA A 148 -15.97 3.91 -7.10
CA ALA A 148 -16.39 3.26 -5.86
C ALA A 148 -15.22 2.75 -5.01
N GLY A 149 -14.00 3.23 -5.26
CA GLY A 149 -12.80 2.90 -4.49
C GLY A 149 -12.13 1.59 -4.91
N ARG A 150 -11.05 1.27 -4.22
CA ARG A 150 -10.15 0.14 -4.47
C ARG A 150 -9.93 -0.70 -3.22
N TYR A 151 -9.32 -1.87 -3.38
CA TYR A 151 -9.09 -2.83 -2.32
C TYR A 151 -7.63 -3.22 -2.20
N ILE A 152 -7.23 -3.57 -1.01
CA ILE A 152 -5.99 -4.28 -0.70
C ILE A 152 -6.36 -5.48 0.17
N ASP A 153 -5.87 -6.66 -0.19
CA ASP A 153 -6.00 -7.85 0.64
C ASP A 153 -4.78 -7.99 1.55
N LEU A 154 -5.04 -8.32 2.79
CA LEU A 154 -4.06 -8.63 3.82
C LEU A 154 -4.44 -9.96 4.47
N VAL A 155 -3.52 -10.53 5.22
CA VAL A 155 -3.80 -11.67 6.10
C VAL A 155 -3.40 -11.33 7.54
N ILE A 156 -3.94 -12.08 8.50
CA ILE A 156 -3.66 -11.86 9.93
C ILE A 156 -2.15 -11.95 10.21
N GLU A 157 -1.44 -12.82 9.50
CA GLU A 157 -0.01 -13.07 9.62
C GLU A 157 0.87 -11.90 9.14
N ASP A 158 0.32 -10.99 8.33
CA ASP A 158 1.01 -9.77 7.92
C ASP A 158 1.20 -8.80 9.10
N ILE A 159 0.46 -9.03 10.20
CA ILE A 159 0.53 -8.19 11.40
C ILE A 159 1.60 -8.75 12.34
N VAL A 160 2.78 -8.14 12.33
CA VAL A 160 3.91 -8.51 13.18
C VAL A 160 4.22 -7.34 14.13
N ASP A 161 4.31 -7.61 15.42
CA ASP A 161 4.63 -6.61 16.46
C ASP A 161 3.73 -5.35 16.39
N ASN A 162 2.43 -5.55 16.16
CA ASN A 162 1.46 -4.47 15.95
C ASN A 162 1.81 -3.53 14.79
N LYS A 163 2.46 -4.05 13.77
CA LYS A 163 2.76 -3.35 12.52
C LYS A 163 2.32 -4.19 11.33
N VAL A 164 1.95 -3.53 10.26
CA VAL A 164 1.65 -4.15 8.97
C VAL A 164 2.14 -3.26 7.83
N ILE A 165 2.55 -3.86 6.73
CA ILE A 165 2.90 -3.13 5.53
C ILE A 165 1.64 -2.97 4.68
N ILE A 166 1.24 -1.72 4.41
CA ILE A 166 0.25 -1.39 3.40
C ILE A 166 1.01 -1.04 2.13
N ASP A 167 0.81 -1.80 1.08
CA ASP A 167 1.42 -1.55 -0.22
C ASP A 167 0.33 -1.13 -1.22
N PHE A 168 0.16 0.19 -1.39
CA PHE A 168 -0.84 0.74 -2.29
C PHE A 168 -0.56 0.43 -3.77
N ASN A 169 0.67 0.04 -4.14
CA ASN A 169 0.95 -0.44 -5.49
C ASN A 169 0.21 -1.75 -5.82
N LYS A 170 -0.26 -2.47 -4.79
CA LYS A 170 -1.10 -3.67 -4.94
C LYS A 170 -2.61 -3.37 -4.93
N ALA A 171 -3.00 -2.10 -4.79
CA ALA A 171 -4.42 -1.76 -4.79
C ALA A 171 -5.07 -2.12 -6.13
N TYR A 172 -6.22 -2.79 -6.07
CA TYR A 172 -6.92 -3.28 -7.24
C TYR A 172 -8.40 -2.87 -7.24
N ASN A 173 -9.02 -2.87 -8.40
CA ASN A 173 -10.42 -2.54 -8.57
C ASN A 173 -11.32 -3.75 -8.23
N PRO A 174 -12.50 -3.51 -7.61
CA PRO A 174 -13.52 -4.56 -7.48
C PRO A 174 -14.00 -5.03 -8.86
N TYR A 175 -14.48 -6.25 -8.95
CA TYR A 175 -15.02 -6.82 -10.20
C TYR A 175 -16.14 -5.97 -10.83
N CYS A 176 -16.82 -5.17 -10.02
CA CYS A 176 -17.86 -4.24 -10.49
C CYS A 176 -17.31 -3.09 -11.36
N ALA A 177 -16.01 -2.84 -11.32
CA ALA A 177 -15.32 -1.89 -12.20
C ALA A 177 -15.30 -2.40 -13.66
N TYR A 178 -15.31 -3.71 -13.85
CA TYR A 178 -15.18 -4.34 -15.17
C TYR A 178 -16.51 -4.84 -15.75
N VAL A 179 -17.44 -5.26 -14.88
CA VAL A 179 -18.74 -5.80 -15.29
C VAL A 179 -19.86 -5.22 -14.45
N LYS A 180 -20.76 -4.48 -15.07
CA LYS A 180 -21.91 -3.86 -14.41
C LYS A 180 -22.97 -4.91 -14.02
N GLY A 181 -23.55 -4.77 -12.83
CA GLY A 181 -24.76 -5.49 -12.39
C GLY A 181 -24.59 -6.98 -12.07
N LYS A 182 -23.39 -7.55 -12.23
CA LYS A 182 -23.15 -8.98 -11.97
C LYS A 182 -22.73 -9.27 -10.53
N TYR A 183 -22.01 -8.37 -9.90
CA TYR A 183 -21.41 -8.57 -8.59
C TYR A 183 -21.97 -7.61 -7.55
N ASN A 184 -21.90 -8.00 -6.27
CA ASN A 184 -22.20 -7.15 -5.12
C ASN A 184 -20.89 -6.81 -4.43
N CYS A 185 -20.18 -5.81 -4.94
CA CYS A 185 -18.87 -5.42 -4.46
C CYS A 185 -19.00 -4.51 -3.24
N PRO A 186 -18.33 -4.78 -2.11
CA PRO A 186 -18.38 -3.94 -0.93
C PRO A 186 -17.94 -2.51 -1.22
N LEU A 187 -18.69 -1.54 -0.76
CA LEU A 187 -18.30 -0.12 -0.87
C LEU A 187 -17.42 0.24 0.34
N PRO A 188 -16.29 0.92 0.13
CA PRO A 188 -15.51 1.44 1.24
C PRO A 188 -16.39 2.27 2.18
N PRO A 189 -16.40 1.97 3.48
CA PRO A 189 -17.08 2.82 4.45
C PRO A 189 -16.44 4.21 4.51
N ARG A 190 -17.21 5.21 4.90
CA ARG A 190 -16.77 6.61 4.98
C ARG A 190 -15.49 6.80 5.80
N GLU A 191 -15.30 5.98 6.83
CA GLU A 191 -14.10 5.99 7.68
C GLU A 191 -12.83 5.57 6.93
N ASN A 192 -12.97 4.98 5.74
CA ASN A 192 -11.90 4.58 4.86
C ASN A 192 -11.78 5.50 3.61
N GLU A 193 -12.34 6.70 3.68
CA GLU A 193 -12.12 7.75 2.68
C GLU A 193 -10.85 8.54 3.05
N LEU A 194 -9.84 8.48 2.20
CA LEU A 194 -8.56 9.17 2.41
C LEU A 194 -8.59 10.58 1.79
N PRO A 195 -8.24 11.62 2.56
CA PRO A 195 -8.22 13.00 2.07
C PRO A 195 -6.93 13.35 1.28
N VAL A 196 -6.34 12.37 0.63
CA VAL A 196 -5.13 12.50 -0.19
C VAL A 196 -5.28 11.68 -1.47
N ALA A 197 -4.53 12.00 -2.52
CA ALA A 197 -4.48 11.21 -3.73
C ALA A 197 -3.50 10.02 -3.56
N ILE A 198 -3.94 8.81 -3.90
CA ILE A 198 -3.11 7.61 -3.92
C ILE A 198 -2.77 7.28 -5.37
N LEU A 199 -1.65 7.81 -5.85
CA LEU A 199 -1.16 7.63 -7.23
C LEU A 199 -0.36 6.31 -7.35
N ALA A 200 -0.93 5.22 -6.87
CA ALA A 200 -0.37 3.88 -6.90
C ALA A 200 -1.47 2.83 -7.10
N GLY A 201 -1.12 1.65 -7.60
CA GLY A 201 -2.05 0.56 -7.87
C GLY A 201 -2.82 0.71 -9.16
N GLU A 202 -3.96 0.04 -9.27
CA GLU A 202 -4.76 -0.03 -10.48
C GLU A 202 -5.53 1.26 -10.75
N LYS A 203 -5.51 1.72 -12.01
CA LYS A 203 -6.28 2.84 -12.52
C LYS A 203 -7.72 2.45 -12.89
N ALA A 204 -8.54 3.41 -13.24
CA ALA A 204 -9.86 3.14 -13.80
C ALA A 204 -9.74 2.26 -15.04
N PHE A 205 -10.63 1.29 -15.17
CA PHE A 205 -10.67 0.40 -16.34
C PHE A 205 -11.04 1.19 -17.59
N ALA A 206 -10.12 1.24 -18.54
CA ALA A 206 -10.19 2.17 -19.67
C ALA A 206 -11.14 1.74 -20.80
N LYS A 207 -11.74 0.55 -20.72
CA LYS A 207 -12.71 0.10 -21.72
C LYS A 207 -14.01 0.89 -21.58
N SER A 208 -14.38 1.66 -22.61
CA SER A 208 -15.70 2.26 -22.68
C SER A 208 -16.76 1.16 -22.70
N HIS A 209 -17.63 1.13 -21.71
CA HIS A 209 -18.83 0.31 -21.78
C HIS A 209 -19.70 0.90 -22.89
N GLN A 210 -19.71 0.27 -24.07
CA GLN A 210 -20.76 0.53 -25.05
C GLN A 210 -22.07 0.09 -24.37
N GLU A 211 -22.99 1.03 -24.19
CA GLU A 211 -24.35 0.80 -23.69
C GLU A 211 -25.16 -0.02 -24.68
#